data_31903f592177033f8fc5d8eb3e1ffe0d
#
_entry.id   31903f592177033f8fc5d8eb3e1ffe0d
#
_cell.length_a   1.000
_cell.length_b   1.000
_cell.length_c   1.000
_cell.angle_alpha   90.00
_cell.angle_beta   90.00
_cell.angle_gamma   90.00
#
_symmetry.space_group_name_H-M   'P 1'
#
loop_
_entity.id
_entity.type
_entity.pdbx_description
1 polymer ?
#
loop_
_entity_poly.entity_id
_entity_poly.type
_entity_poly.pdbx_seq_one_letter_code
_entity_poly.pdbx_strand_id
1 'polypeptide(L)'
;MDNQIRLRALEQTDLRFIHQLNNNRSIMSYWFEEPYESYYELEDLFRKHIHDSNERRFIAENEEQQSIGLVELVEINSIHRNAEFQIIIAPDFQGCGYARSLINKALNYAFTILNLHKVYLHVAVNNDKAIYLYEACGFVEEGHLIKEIFVNGQYCDVKRMYLLQDDYLSQKK
;
A
#
# COMPACT_ATOMS: atom_id res chain seq x y z
N MET A 1 -5.78 20.86 -7.09
CA MET A 1 -7.08 20.52 -6.49
C MET A 1 -6.84 19.37 -5.54
N ASP A 2 -7.05 19.59 -4.26
CA ASP A 2 -6.92 18.52 -3.26
C ASP A 2 -8.21 17.70 -3.40
N ASN A 3 -8.15 16.64 -4.19
CA ASN A 3 -9.27 15.72 -4.29
C ASN A 3 -9.57 15.27 -2.86
N GLN A 4 -10.81 15.45 -2.40
CA GLN A 4 -11.21 15.11 -1.03
C GLN A 4 -11.27 13.59 -0.84
N ILE A 5 -10.13 12.94 -1.07
CA ILE A 5 -9.96 11.51 -0.82
C ILE A 5 -9.88 11.29 0.70
N ARG A 6 -10.54 10.25 1.17
CA ARG A 6 -10.50 9.84 2.57
C ARG A 6 -9.87 8.47 2.71
N LEU A 7 -9.05 8.28 3.74
CA LEU A 7 -8.68 6.97 4.27
C LEU A 7 -9.55 6.67 5.48
N ARG A 8 -10.22 5.55 5.49
CA ARG A 8 -10.94 5.03 6.66
C ARG A 8 -10.52 3.59 6.96
N ALA A 9 -10.73 3.14 8.17
CA ALA A 9 -10.47 1.75 8.53
C ALA A 9 -11.25 0.80 7.62
N LEU A 10 -10.63 -0.34 7.32
CA LEU A 10 -11.28 -1.45 6.61
C LEU A 10 -12.32 -2.08 7.53
N GLU A 11 -13.54 -2.22 7.04
CA GLU A 11 -14.67 -2.82 7.73
C GLU A 11 -15.08 -4.16 7.07
N GLN A 12 -15.80 -4.99 7.80
CA GLN A 12 -16.27 -6.27 7.26
C GLN A 12 -17.10 -6.10 5.97
N THR A 13 -17.84 -5.02 5.85
CA THR A 13 -18.64 -4.70 4.66
C THR A 13 -17.82 -4.46 3.40
N ASP A 14 -16.52 -4.15 3.54
CA ASP A 14 -15.61 -3.90 2.43
C ASP A 14 -15.02 -5.18 1.84
N LEU A 15 -15.17 -6.31 2.50
CA LEU A 15 -14.50 -7.56 2.11
C LEU A 15 -14.86 -8.01 0.69
N ARG A 16 -16.06 -7.69 0.19
CA ARG A 16 -16.39 -7.99 -1.21
C ARG A 16 -15.57 -7.18 -2.19
N PHE A 17 -15.32 -5.93 -1.89
CA PHE A 17 -14.45 -5.07 -2.69
C PHE A 17 -12.99 -5.57 -2.64
N ILE A 18 -12.49 -5.91 -1.46
CA ILE A 18 -11.13 -6.47 -1.30
C ILE A 18 -11.00 -7.79 -2.04
N HIS A 19 -11.97 -8.69 -1.92
CA HIS A 19 -11.97 -9.97 -2.63
C HIS A 19 -11.90 -9.80 -4.17
N GLN A 20 -12.55 -8.77 -4.72
CA GLN A 20 -12.44 -8.45 -6.15
C GLN A 20 -11.03 -7.96 -6.51
N LEU A 21 -10.39 -7.16 -5.65
CA LEU A 21 -9.01 -6.71 -5.87
C LEU A 21 -8.03 -7.89 -5.79
N ASN A 22 -8.13 -8.72 -4.75
CA ASN A 22 -7.23 -9.87 -4.51
C ASN A 22 -7.35 -10.96 -5.59
N ASN A 23 -8.51 -11.07 -6.24
CA ASN A 23 -8.70 -12.02 -7.34
C ASN A 23 -8.46 -11.41 -8.73
N ASN A 24 -8.04 -10.15 -8.81
CA ASN A 24 -7.69 -9.52 -10.07
C ASN A 24 -6.24 -9.81 -10.43
N ARG A 25 -6.03 -10.67 -11.44
CA ARG A 25 -4.70 -11.11 -11.87
C ARG A 25 -3.76 -9.94 -12.27
N SER A 26 -4.29 -8.89 -12.88
CA SER A 26 -3.47 -7.75 -13.28
C SER A 26 -2.98 -6.93 -12.08
N ILE A 27 -3.76 -6.88 -11.00
CA ILE A 27 -3.38 -6.26 -9.72
C ILE A 27 -2.35 -7.13 -9.01
N MET A 28 -2.66 -8.41 -8.82
CA MET A 28 -1.84 -9.32 -8.03
C MET A 28 -0.46 -9.56 -8.67
N SER A 29 -0.31 -9.40 -9.98
CA SER A 29 1.00 -9.42 -10.63
C SER A 29 1.96 -8.29 -10.16
N TYR A 30 1.44 -7.17 -9.66
CA TYR A 30 2.21 -6.08 -9.04
C TYR A 30 2.25 -6.14 -7.51
N TRP A 31 1.34 -6.93 -6.93
CA TRP A 31 1.24 -7.13 -5.48
C TRP A 31 2.01 -8.35 -5.00
N PHE A 32 2.47 -9.17 -5.94
CA PHE A 32 3.28 -10.38 -5.72
C PHE A 32 2.54 -11.52 -5.01
N GLU A 33 1.21 -11.55 -5.12
CA GLU A 33 0.36 -12.57 -4.51
C GLU A 33 -0.43 -13.37 -5.55
N GLU A 34 -0.87 -14.56 -5.14
CA GLU A 34 -1.69 -15.44 -5.95
C GLU A 34 -3.15 -14.93 -6.00
N PRO A 35 -3.77 -14.75 -7.20
CA PRO A 35 -5.12 -14.23 -7.33
C PRO A 35 -6.20 -15.31 -7.22
N TYR A 36 -6.17 -16.13 -6.17
CA TYR A 36 -7.10 -17.27 -5.99
C TYR A 36 -7.61 -17.39 -4.55
N GLU A 37 -7.87 -16.26 -3.89
CA GLU A 37 -8.42 -16.25 -2.55
C GLU A 37 -9.93 -16.54 -2.58
N SER A 38 -10.41 -17.47 -1.74
CA SER A 38 -11.84 -17.62 -1.51
C SER A 38 -12.38 -16.53 -0.60
N TYR A 39 -13.64 -16.14 -0.81
CA TYR A 39 -14.26 -15.13 0.07
C TYR A 39 -14.27 -15.56 1.54
N TYR A 40 -14.42 -16.85 1.78
CA TYR A 40 -14.43 -17.40 3.14
C TYR A 40 -13.06 -17.29 3.82
N GLU A 41 -11.97 -17.53 3.07
CA GLU A 41 -10.60 -17.32 3.57
C GLU A 41 -10.36 -15.86 3.95
N LEU A 42 -10.81 -14.93 3.10
CA LEU A 42 -10.71 -13.51 3.39
C LEU A 42 -11.48 -13.10 4.65
N GLU A 43 -12.69 -13.63 4.85
CA GLU A 43 -13.46 -13.42 6.10
C GLU A 43 -12.72 -13.94 7.33
N ASP A 44 -12.12 -15.12 7.24
CA ASP A 44 -11.35 -15.71 8.33
C ASP A 44 -10.07 -14.92 8.62
N LEU A 45 -9.37 -14.46 7.59
CA LEU A 45 -8.22 -13.56 7.74
C LEU A 45 -8.62 -12.26 8.42
N PHE A 46 -9.71 -11.62 7.98
CA PHE A 46 -10.23 -10.41 8.61
C PHE A 46 -10.50 -10.61 10.10
N ARG A 47 -11.18 -11.70 10.49
CA ARG A 47 -11.46 -12.02 11.89
C ARG A 47 -10.19 -12.24 12.72
N LYS A 48 -9.17 -12.86 12.16
CA LYS A 48 -7.88 -13.08 12.82
C LYS A 48 -7.10 -11.79 13.01
N HIS A 49 -7.15 -10.90 12.01
CA HIS A 49 -6.31 -9.70 11.95
C HIS A 49 -6.98 -8.44 12.53
N ILE A 50 -8.27 -8.50 12.88
CA ILE A 50 -8.99 -7.33 13.43
C ILE A 50 -8.35 -6.77 14.72
N HIS A 51 -7.61 -7.59 15.46
CA HIS A 51 -6.89 -7.20 16.67
C HIS A 51 -5.37 -7.15 16.49
N ASP A 52 -4.87 -7.34 15.27
CA ASP A 52 -3.44 -7.29 15.01
C ASP A 52 -2.94 -5.84 15.10
N SER A 53 -2.02 -5.60 16.04
CA SER A 53 -1.38 -4.29 16.19
C SER A 53 -0.26 -4.03 15.17
N ASN A 54 0.18 -5.09 14.46
CA ASN A 54 1.28 -5.02 13.51
C ASN A 54 0.84 -4.60 12.11
N GLU A 55 -0.44 -4.32 11.92
CA GLU A 55 -0.96 -3.83 10.65
C GLU A 55 -2.04 -2.76 10.82
N ARG A 56 -2.18 -1.92 9.79
CA ARG A 56 -3.28 -0.96 9.63
C ARG A 56 -3.73 -0.98 8.20
N ARG A 57 -5.00 -1.29 7.99
CA ARG A 57 -5.62 -1.40 6.66
C ARG A 57 -6.68 -0.33 6.48
N PHE A 58 -6.61 0.38 5.37
CA PHE A 58 -7.50 1.48 5.05
C PHE A 58 -8.16 1.28 3.70
N ILE A 59 -9.45 1.55 3.65
CA ILE A 59 -10.15 1.78 2.39
C ILE A 59 -9.94 3.24 1.98
N ALA A 60 -9.52 3.42 0.75
CA ALA A 60 -9.50 4.72 0.09
C ALA A 60 -10.88 5.01 -0.52
N GLU A 61 -11.46 6.15 -0.18
CA GLU A 61 -12.73 6.61 -0.73
C GLU A 61 -12.54 7.95 -1.47
N ASN A 62 -13.27 8.11 -2.59
CA ASN A 62 -13.36 9.38 -3.31
C ASN A 62 -14.45 10.28 -2.71
N GLU A 63 -14.68 11.44 -3.32
CA GLU A 63 -15.71 12.43 -2.90
C GLU A 63 -17.12 11.86 -2.94
N GLU A 64 -17.37 10.89 -3.82
CA GLU A 64 -18.67 10.22 -3.98
C GLU A 64 -18.84 9.05 -2.99
N GLN A 65 -17.92 8.88 -2.05
CA GLN A 65 -17.87 7.77 -1.07
C GLN A 65 -17.75 6.38 -1.73
N GLN A 66 -17.19 6.33 -2.93
CA GLN A 66 -16.88 5.07 -3.59
C GLN A 66 -15.54 4.53 -3.09
N SER A 67 -15.48 3.24 -2.82
CA SER A 67 -14.21 2.56 -2.52
C SER A 67 -13.35 2.48 -3.77
N ILE A 68 -12.21 3.17 -3.78
CA ILE A 68 -11.32 3.30 -4.93
C ILE A 68 -10.01 2.54 -4.78
N GLY A 69 -9.72 2.03 -3.59
CA GLY A 69 -8.49 1.30 -3.35
C GLY A 69 -8.31 0.86 -1.91
N LEU A 70 -7.22 0.14 -1.70
CA LEU A 70 -6.73 -0.34 -0.41
C LEU A 70 -5.36 0.28 -0.14
N VAL A 71 -5.14 0.74 1.08
CA VAL A 71 -3.85 1.25 1.55
C VAL A 71 -3.51 0.56 2.85
N GLU A 72 -2.29 0.06 2.96
CA GLU A 72 -1.87 -0.71 4.11
C GLU A 72 -0.52 -0.25 4.65
N LEU A 73 -0.38 -0.35 5.96
CA LEU A 73 0.87 -0.38 6.69
C LEU A 73 0.95 -1.73 7.37
N VAL A 74 1.84 -2.58 6.92
CA VAL A 74 2.02 -3.95 7.43
C VAL A 74 3.39 -4.12 8.05
N GLU A 75 3.62 -5.22 8.73
CA GLU A 75 4.86 -5.49 9.45
C GLU A 75 5.28 -4.35 10.39
N ILE A 76 4.31 -3.71 11.03
CA ILE A 76 4.59 -2.62 11.96
C ILE A 76 5.40 -3.16 13.14
N ASN A 77 6.64 -2.72 13.23
CA ASN A 77 7.53 -3.05 14.32
C ASN A 77 7.60 -1.86 15.29
N SER A 78 7.04 -2.03 16.48
CA SER A 78 6.99 -0.98 17.50
C SER A 78 8.34 -0.66 18.16
N ILE A 79 9.28 -1.61 18.13
CA ILE A 79 10.63 -1.43 18.69
C ILE A 79 11.49 -0.62 17.70
N HIS A 80 11.52 -1.05 16.44
CA HIS A 80 12.29 -0.39 15.40
C HIS A 80 11.54 0.77 14.74
N ARG A 81 10.25 0.91 15.04
CA ARG A 81 9.37 1.97 14.53
C ARG A 81 9.39 2.06 13.01
N ASN A 82 9.27 0.91 12.35
CA ASN A 82 9.17 0.81 10.89
C ASN A 82 7.96 0.00 10.46
N ALA A 83 7.56 0.17 9.20
CA ALA A 83 6.49 -0.59 8.58
C ALA A 83 6.69 -0.65 7.07
N GLU A 84 6.13 -1.69 6.44
CA GLU A 84 5.97 -1.74 5.00
C GLU A 84 4.69 -1.00 4.57
N PHE A 85 4.82 -0.17 3.54
CA PHE A 85 3.70 0.51 2.90
C PHE A 85 3.27 -0.23 1.65
N GLN A 86 1.96 -0.43 1.51
CA GLN A 86 1.36 -1.06 0.35
C GLN A 86 0.14 -0.26 -0.13
N ILE A 87 -0.12 -0.26 -1.44
CA ILE A 87 -1.25 0.45 -2.06
C ILE A 87 -1.77 -0.29 -3.28
N ILE A 88 -3.09 -0.49 -3.33
CA ILE A 88 -3.84 -0.89 -4.52
C ILE A 88 -4.81 0.22 -4.89
N ILE A 89 -4.86 0.58 -6.16
CA ILE A 89 -5.95 1.38 -6.73
C ILE A 89 -6.73 0.47 -7.67
N ALA A 90 -8.04 0.43 -7.47
CA ALA A 90 -8.93 -0.36 -8.32
C ALA A 90 -8.81 0.08 -9.78
N PRO A 91 -8.86 -0.84 -10.76
CA PRO A 91 -8.56 -0.56 -12.17
C PRO A 91 -9.32 0.64 -12.73
N ASP A 92 -10.60 0.77 -12.39
CA ASP A 92 -11.48 1.85 -12.89
C ASP A 92 -11.07 3.24 -12.40
N PHE A 93 -10.23 3.32 -11.36
CA PHE A 93 -9.75 4.57 -10.75
C PHE A 93 -8.25 4.82 -10.96
N GLN A 94 -7.57 3.94 -11.71
CA GLN A 94 -6.17 4.15 -12.07
C GLN A 94 -6.04 5.29 -13.09
N GLY A 95 -4.93 6.02 -13.01
CA GLY A 95 -4.70 7.17 -13.91
C GLY A 95 -5.47 8.45 -13.54
N CYS A 96 -6.35 8.42 -12.54
CA CYS A 96 -7.12 9.57 -12.08
C CYS A 96 -6.36 10.50 -11.10
N GLY A 97 -5.09 10.23 -10.84
CA GLY A 97 -4.25 11.08 -9.96
C GLY A 97 -4.40 10.81 -8.46
N TYR A 98 -5.16 9.81 -8.05
CA TYR A 98 -5.43 9.52 -6.64
C TYR A 98 -4.21 9.03 -5.86
N ALA A 99 -3.30 8.28 -6.49
CA ALA A 99 -2.21 7.58 -5.82
C ALA A 99 -1.34 8.49 -4.95
N ARG A 100 -0.91 9.65 -5.47
CA ARG A 100 -0.06 10.58 -4.74
C ARG A 100 -0.71 11.11 -3.46
N SER A 101 -2.00 11.46 -3.54
CA SER A 101 -2.75 11.95 -2.36
C SER A 101 -2.90 10.84 -1.31
N LEU A 102 -3.18 9.61 -1.74
CA LEU A 102 -3.29 8.45 -0.85
C LEU A 102 -1.97 8.14 -0.14
N ILE A 103 -0.86 8.12 -0.88
CA ILE A 103 0.49 7.93 -0.31
C ILE A 103 0.76 9.01 0.74
N ASN A 104 0.53 10.28 0.43
CA ASN A 104 0.77 11.37 1.37
C ASN A 104 -0.09 11.28 2.63
N LYS A 105 -1.35 10.84 2.53
CA LYS A 105 -2.22 10.61 3.68
C LYS A 105 -1.72 9.44 4.55
N ALA A 106 -1.31 8.34 3.94
CA ALA A 106 -0.74 7.20 4.65
C ALA A 106 0.57 7.56 5.35
N LEU A 107 1.48 8.28 4.67
CA LEU A 107 2.73 8.76 5.26
C LEU A 107 2.49 9.74 6.42
N ASN A 108 1.49 10.62 6.27
CA ASN A 108 1.11 11.50 7.37
C ASN A 108 0.66 10.69 8.60
N TYR A 109 -0.20 9.70 8.39
CA TYR A 109 -0.63 8.80 9.46
C TYR A 109 0.54 8.03 10.08
N ALA A 110 1.41 7.44 9.26
CA ALA A 110 2.57 6.68 9.70
C ALA A 110 3.53 7.52 10.56
N PHE A 111 3.86 8.73 10.10
CA PHE A 111 4.88 9.54 10.76
C PHE A 111 4.36 10.45 11.87
N THR A 112 3.09 10.90 11.80
CA THR A 112 2.56 11.87 12.78
C THR A 112 1.61 11.24 13.81
N ILE A 113 0.99 10.10 13.49
CA ILE A 113 0.08 9.40 14.41
C ILE A 113 0.74 8.16 15.01
N LEU A 114 1.28 7.25 14.18
CA LEU A 114 1.99 6.07 14.67
C LEU A 114 3.41 6.38 15.14
N ASN A 115 3.94 7.57 14.83
CA ASN A 115 5.29 7.97 15.16
C ASN A 115 6.35 6.96 14.66
N LEU A 116 6.16 6.43 13.45
CA LEU A 116 7.15 5.56 12.84
C LEU A 116 8.41 6.35 12.51
N HIS A 117 9.56 5.70 12.58
CA HIS A 117 10.85 6.27 12.17
C HIS A 117 11.10 6.09 10.68
N LYS A 118 10.63 4.97 10.12
CA LYS A 118 10.89 4.57 8.73
C LYS A 118 9.66 3.88 8.13
N VAL A 119 9.33 4.28 6.92
CA VAL A 119 8.38 3.54 6.06
C VAL A 119 9.14 3.04 4.85
N TYR A 120 8.98 1.77 4.50
CA TYR A 120 9.60 1.18 3.31
C TYR A 120 8.55 0.51 2.44
N LEU A 121 8.91 0.21 1.21
CA LEU A 121 8.07 -0.50 0.25
C LEU A 121 8.92 -1.36 -0.69
N HIS A 122 8.27 -2.31 -1.32
CA HIS A 122 8.84 -3.11 -2.39
C HIS A 122 8.12 -2.80 -3.71
N VAL A 123 8.88 -2.68 -4.79
CA VAL A 123 8.35 -2.40 -6.13
C VAL A 123 9.14 -3.16 -7.19
N ALA A 124 8.45 -3.80 -8.14
CA ALA A 124 9.11 -4.47 -9.26
C ALA A 124 9.94 -3.47 -10.07
N VAL A 125 11.16 -3.87 -10.46
CA VAL A 125 12.08 -2.98 -11.19
C VAL A 125 11.54 -2.47 -12.52
N ASN A 126 10.59 -3.18 -13.12
CA ASN A 126 9.94 -2.82 -14.38
C ASN A 126 8.65 -1.98 -14.21
N ASN A 127 8.31 -1.60 -12.97
CA ASN A 127 7.16 -0.73 -12.70
C ASN A 127 7.59 0.74 -12.59
N ASP A 128 8.09 1.29 -13.70
CA ASP A 128 8.62 2.65 -13.78
C ASP A 128 7.63 3.71 -13.30
N LYS A 129 6.32 3.49 -13.54
CA LYS A 129 5.27 4.43 -13.11
C LYS A 129 5.17 4.51 -11.59
N ALA A 130 5.21 3.37 -10.91
CA ALA A 130 5.16 3.34 -9.45
C ALA A 130 6.46 3.88 -8.85
N ILE A 131 7.62 3.50 -9.39
CA ILE A 131 8.93 4.00 -8.95
C ILE A 131 8.96 5.54 -9.02
N TYR A 132 8.62 6.12 -10.18
CA TYR A 132 8.55 7.57 -10.35
C TYR A 132 7.60 8.24 -9.33
N LEU A 133 6.44 7.63 -9.09
CA LEU A 133 5.48 8.14 -8.12
C LEU A 133 6.03 8.12 -6.68
N TYR A 134 6.69 7.04 -6.28
CA TYR A 134 7.30 6.93 -4.96
C TYR A 134 8.45 7.92 -4.78
N GLU A 135 9.31 8.08 -5.78
CA GLU A 135 10.36 9.11 -5.80
C GLU A 135 9.77 10.51 -5.65
N ALA A 136 8.67 10.81 -6.37
CA ALA A 136 7.97 12.08 -6.26
C ALA A 136 7.28 12.31 -4.89
N CYS A 137 7.11 11.25 -4.10
CA CYS A 137 6.64 11.31 -2.71
C CYS A 137 7.79 11.32 -1.68
N GLY A 138 9.04 11.32 -2.15
CA GLY A 138 10.24 11.42 -1.31
C GLY A 138 10.90 10.10 -0.94
N PHE A 139 10.39 8.96 -1.45
CA PHE A 139 11.08 7.68 -1.26
C PHE A 139 12.38 7.63 -2.06
N VAL A 140 13.38 6.98 -1.49
CA VAL A 140 14.68 6.72 -2.14
C VAL A 140 14.97 5.23 -2.14
N GLU A 141 15.71 4.76 -3.14
CA GLU A 141 16.12 3.37 -3.23
C GLU A 141 17.07 3.01 -2.08
N GLU A 142 16.77 1.90 -1.39
CA GLU A 142 17.59 1.34 -0.31
C GLU A 142 18.39 0.13 -0.78
N GLY A 143 17.80 -0.65 -1.68
CA GLY A 143 18.43 -1.88 -2.16
C GLY A 143 17.73 -2.49 -3.36
N HIS A 144 18.45 -3.37 -4.02
CA HIS A 144 18.02 -4.13 -5.19
C HIS A 144 18.03 -5.62 -4.83
N LEU A 145 16.86 -6.26 -4.88
CA LEU A 145 16.66 -7.66 -4.54
C LEU A 145 16.58 -8.46 -5.84
N ILE A 146 17.57 -9.32 -6.06
CA ILE A 146 17.72 -10.05 -7.32
C ILE A 146 16.82 -11.27 -7.33
N LYS A 147 15.96 -11.40 -8.36
CA LYS A 147 15.05 -12.54 -8.59
C LYS A 147 14.16 -12.84 -7.37
N GLU A 148 13.69 -11.78 -6.72
CA GLU A 148 12.95 -11.86 -5.45
C GLU A 148 11.53 -12.40 -5.62
N ILE A 149 10.89 -12.08 -6.75
CA ILE A 149 9.49 -12.44 -6.99
C ILE A 149 9.35 -13.29 -8.24
N PHE A 150 8.33 -14.15 -8.24
CA PHE A 150 7.95 -14.95 -9.39
C PHE A 150 6.59 -14.51 -9.92
N VAL A 151 6.55 -13.87 -11.09
CA VAL A 151 5.35 -13.30 -11.68
C VAL A 151 5.24 -13.72 -13.14
N ASN A 152 4.06 -14.22 -13.54
CA ASN A 152 3.78 -14.61 -14.92
C ASN A 152 4.83 -15.57 -15.53
N GLY A 153 5.32 -16.52 -14.72
CA GLY A 153 6.26 -17.55 -15.17
C GLY A 153 7.74 -17.12 -15.19
N GLN A 154 8.09 -15.95 -14.66
CA GLN A 154 9.44 -15.41 -14.65
C GLN A 154 9.82 -14.85 -13.28
N TYR A 155 11.08 -15.00 -12.91
CA TYR A 155 11.65 -14.29 -11.75
C TYR A 155 11.95 -12.84 -12.13
N CYS A 156 11.52 -11.94 -11.27
CA CYS A 156 11.74 -10.50 -11.41
C CYS A 156 12.49 -9.94 -10.21
N ASP A 157 13.31 -8.93 -10.48
CA ASP A 157 14.00 -8.17 -9.44
C ASP A 157 13.03 -7.16 -8.81
N VAL A 158 13.31 -6.81 -7.56
CA VAL A 158 12.52 -5.85 -6.78
C VAL A 158 13.44 -4.77 -6.24
N LYS A 159 13.00 -3.53 -6.29
CA LYS A 159 13.59 -2.43 -5.54
C LYS A 159 12.93 -2.32 -4.18
N ARG A 160 13.74 -2.21 -3.14
CA ARG A 160 13.29 -1.74 -1.84
C ARG A 160 13.52 -0.24 -1.76
N MET A 161 12.47 0.51 -1.46
CA MET A 161 12.54 1.96 -1.30
C MET A 161 12.12 2.34 0.12
N TYR A 162 12.61 3.44 0.65
CA TYR A 162 12.29 3.90 2.01
C TYR A 162 12.16 5.41 2.10
N LEU A 163 11.49 5.85 3.17
CA LEU A 163 11.42 7.25 3.58
C LEU A 163 11.57 7.32 5.11
N LEU A 164 12.40 8.24 5.59
CA LEU A 164 12.57 8.50 7.03
C LEU A 164 11.64 9.60 7.50
N GLN A 165 11.24 9.54 8.77
CA GLN A 165 10.40 10.54 9.42
C GLN A 165 10.99 11.96 9.33
N ASP A 166 12.30 12.08 9.59
CA ASP A 166 12.99 13.38 9.58
C ASP A 166 12.97 14.02 8.19
N ASP A 167 13.18 13.21 7.14
CA ASP A 167 13.15 13.67 5.74
C ASP A 167 11.72 14.11 5.36
N TYR A 168 10.70 13.33 5.75
CA TYR A 168 9.31 13.68 5.52
C TYR A 168 8.90 14.97 6.21
N LEU A 169 9.27 15.16 7.47
CA LEU A 169 8.93 16.37 8.24
C LEU A 169 9.68 17.60 7.73
N SER A 170 10.89 17.44 7.20
CA SER A 170 11.67 18.54 6.62
C SER A 170 11.07 19.08 5.32
N GLN A 171 10.45 18.21 4.52
CA GLN A 171 9.77 18.60 3.27
C GLN A 171 8.47 19.39 3.49
N LYS A 172 7.91 19.39 4.70
CA LYS A 172 6.67 20.11 5.05
C LYS A 172 6.87 21.47 5.69
N LYS A 173 8.13 21.87 5.90
CA LYS A 173 8.50 23.20 6.37
C LYS A 173 8.69 24.15 5.20
#